data_d374e45c7e05039a090db7a27ece4ad9
#
_entry.id   d374e45c7e05039a090db7a27ece4ad9
#
_cell.length_a   1.000
_cell.length_b   1.000
_cell.length_c   1.000
_cell.angle_alpha   90.00
_cell.angle_beta   90.00
_cell.angle_gamma   90.00
#
_symmetry.space_group_name_H-M   'P 1'
#
loop_
_entity.id
_entity.type
_entity.pdbx_description
1 polymer ?
#
loop_
_entity_poly.entity_id
_entity_poly.type
_entity_poly.pdbx_seq_one_letter_code
_entity_poly.pdbx_strand_id
1 'polypeptide(L)'
;MKNPYFIFDRDGTLIDHVPHLSKVAEVRLKRGVFETLPILQERGFRFGIVTNQSVIARKIASVDLVEEINTKIVDIISQSSGVKFDFIKVCPHLPEDECDCRKPKPGLLYDVIPKFEIACEKSYMVGDSESDVLFGKNLGFKTILINENPTYKCCTVADRVIINFSDILKGLESANDS
;
A
#
# COMPACT_ATOMS: atom_id res chain seq x y z
N MET A 1 -14.76 -12.01 -13.99
CA MET A 1 -13.31 -11.85 -14.34
C MET A 1 -12.60 -11.32 -13.11
N LYS A 2 -11.40 -11.84 -12.79
CA LYS A 2 -10.61 -11.32 -11.67
C LYS A 2 -10.04 -9.93 -11.98
N ASN A 3 -9.98 -9.07 -10.99
CA ASN A 3 -9.58 -7.68 -11.12
C ASN A 3 -8.09 -7.49 -10.74
N PRO A 4 -7.29 -6.80 -11.55
CA PRO A 4 -5.93 -6.43 -11.19
C PRO A 4 -5.93 -5.25 -10.21
N TYR A 5 -5.05 -5.32 -9.21
CA TYR A 5 -4.96 -4.31 -8.14
C TYR A 5 -3.56 -3.76 -8.00
N PHE A 6 -3.49 -2.49 -7.65
CA PHE A 6 -2.36 -1.94 -6.91
C PHE A 6 -2.73 -1.86 -5.44
N ILE A 7 -1.99 -2.58 -4.60
CA ILE A 7 -2.15 -2.58 -3.15
C ILE A 7 -0.95 -1.85 -2.58
N PHE A 8 -1.22 -0.80 -1.83
CA PHE A 8 -0.19 0.09 -1.30
C PHE A 8 -0.04 -0.09 0.21
N ASP A 9 1.21 -0.03 0.68
CA ASP A 9 1.44 0.40 2.05
C ASP A 9 1.06 1.88 2.21
N ARG A 10 0.89 2.33 3.44
CA ARG A 10 0.49 3.70 3.75
C ARG A 10 1.68 4.62 4.00
N ASP A 11 2.41 4.35 5.09
CA ASP A 11 3.48 5.21 5.60
C ASP A 11 4.78 5.00 4.80
N GLY A 12 5.37 6.08 4.28
CA GLY A 12 6.53 5.97 3.39
C GLY A 12 6.18 5.64 1.94
N THR A 13 4.94 5.28 1.63
CA THR A 13 4.48 4.88 0.30
C THR A 13 3.47 5.86 -0.29
N LEU A 14 2.25 5.97 0.26
CA LEU A 14 1.25 6.95 -0.16
C LEU A 14 1.43 8.30 0.53
N ILE A 15 1.90 8.28 1.78
CA ILE A 15 2.20 9.47 2.57
C ILE A 15 3.65 9.47 3.02
N ASP A 16 4.15 10.64 3.37
CA ASP A 16 5.45 10.78 4.00
C ASP A 16 5.51 9.96 5.30
N HIS A 17 6.67 9.38 5.55
CA HIS A 17 6.87 8.62 6.79
C HIS A 17 6.97 9.57 7.98
N VAL A 18 5.98 9.52 8.87
CA VAL A 18 5.97 10.23 10.16
C VAL A 18 6.02 9.16 11.27
N PRO A 19 7.09 9.13 12.08
CA PRO A 19 7.18 8.19 13.19
C PRO A 19 5.98 8.33 14.14
N HIS A 20 5.26 7.21 14.34
CA HIS A 20 4.08 7.16 15.20
C HIS A 20 3.00 8.20 14.85
N LEU A 21 2.70 8.36 13.55
CA LEU A 21 1.66 9.28 13.07
C LEU A 21 0.39 9.16 13.90
N SER A 22 0.06 10.23 14.62
CA SER A 22 -1.05 10.30 15.57
C SER A 22 -1.86 11.59 15.48
N LYS A 23 -1.68 12.36 14.38
CA LYS A 23 -2.45 13.57 14.11
C LYS A 23 -2.80 13.65 12.64
N VAL A 24 -4.08 13.82 12.35
CA VAL A 24 -4.58 13.99 10.98
C VAL A 24 -3.92 15.16 10.25
N ALA A 25 -3.58 16.23 10.97
CA ALA A 25 -2.93 17.41 10.40
C ALA A 25 -1.49 17.17 9.90
N GLU A 26 -0.87 16.06 10.30
CA GLU A 26 0.49 15.68 9.89
C GLU A 26 0.49 14.85 8.58
N VAL A 27 -0.67 14.46 8.07
CA VAL A 27 -0.79 13.72 6.80
C VAL A 27 -0.27 14.58 5.64
N ARG A 28 0.72 14.07 4.93
CA ARG A 28 1.26 14.66 3.69
C ARG A 28 1.38 13.57 2.66
N LEU A 29 0.69 13.73 1.53
CA LEU A 29 0.84 12.79 0.41
C LEU A 29 2.23 12.90 -0.22
N LYS A 30 2.77 11.76 -0.58
CA LYS A 30 4.03 11.72 -1.34
C LYS A 30 3.86 12.36 -2.71
N ARG A 31 4.94 12.97 -3.16
CA ARG A 31 5.02 13.53 -4.51
C ARG A 31 4.79 12.45 -5.57
N GLY A 32 3.96 12.76 -6.55
CA GLY A 32 3.64 11.85 -7.64
C GLY A 32 2.40 10.99 -7.42
N VAL A 33 1.84 10.94 -6.20
CA VAL A 33 0.63 10.15 -5.90
C VAL A 33 -0.56 10.65 -6.71
N PHE A 34 -0.80 11.96 -6.72
CA PHE A 34 -1.93 12.56 -7.44
C PHE A 34 -1.88 12.38 -8.95
N GLU A 35 -0.68 12.41 -9.52
CA GLU A 35 -0.46 12.28 -10.96
C GLU A 35 -0.50 10.82 -11.42
N THR A 36 -0.04 9.90 -10.56
CA THR A 36 0.15 8.49 -10.93
C THR A 36 -1.13 7.67 -10.80
N LEU A 37 -1.88 7.84 -9.70
CA LEU A 37 -3.05 6.99 -9.43
C LEU A 37 -4.15 7.10 -10.50
N PRO A 38 -4.52 8.28 -11.02
CA PRO A 38 -5.50 8.39 -12.10
C PRO A 38 -5.07 7.61 -13.36
N ILE A 39 -3.79 7.67 -13.73
CA ILE A 39 -3.25 6.96 -14.90
C ILE A 39 -3.34 5.44 -14.70
N LEU A 40 -3.07 4.95 -13.48
CA LEU A 40 -3.23 3.53 -13.15
C LEU A 40 -4.71 3.11 -13.22
N GLN A 41 -5.63 3.95 -12.75
CA GLN A 41 -7.07 3.71 -12.85
C GLN A 41 -7.54 3.67 -14.30
N GLU A 42 -7.08 4.59 -15.16
CA GLU A 42 -7.36 4.59 -16.59
C GLU A 42 -6.84 3.34 -17.31
N ARG A 43 -5.74 2.77 -16.80
CA ARG A 43 -5.19 1.48 -17.27
C ARG A 43 -5.94 0.25 -16.74
N GLY A 44 -7.03 0.44 -15.99
CA GLY A 44 -7.90 -0.62 -15.51
C GLY A 44 -7.53 -1.23 -14.15
N PHE A 45 -6.59 -0.63 -13.43
CA PHE A 45 -6.24 -1.10 -12.09
C PHE A 45 -7.19 -0.53 -11.02
N ARG A 46 -7.46 -1.34 -10.00
CA ARG A 46 -8.17 -0.98 -8.78
C ARG A 46 -7.19 -0.83 -7.62
N PHE A 47 -7.64 -0.27 -6.51
CA PHE A 47 -6.75 0.11 -5.41
C PHE A 47 -7.18 -0.41 -4.05
N GLY A 48 -6.20 -0.78 -3.24
CA GLY A 48 -6.36 -1.10 -1.83
C GLY A 48 -5.17 -0.61 -1.00
N ILE A 49 -5.38 -0.47 0.30
CA ILE A 49 -4.34 -0.10 1.27
C ILE A 49 -4.20 -1.22 2.29
N VAL A 50 -2.96 -1.59 2.63
CA VAL A 50 -2.61 -2.51 3.71
C VAL A 50 -1.50 -1.92 4.56
N THR A 51 -1.71 -1.78 5.86
CA THR A 51 -0.76 -1.08 6.73
C THR A 51 -0.60 -1.74 8.09
N ASN A 52 0.64 -1.75 8.61
CA ASN A 52 0.97 -2.18 9.96
C ASN A 52 0.96 -0.97 10.90
N GLN A 53 0.00 -0.92 11.85
CA GLN A 53 -0.20 0.22 12.76
C GLN A 53 -0.04 -0.17 14.22
N SER A 54 1.16 -0.49 14.62
CA SER A 54 1.48 -0.87 16.02
C SER A 54 1.28 0.27 17.04
N VAL A 55 1.06 1.50 16.58
CA VAL A 55 0.66 2.63 17.43
C VAL A 55 -0.61 2.35 18.25
N ILE A 56 -1.49 1.48 17.72
CA ILE A 56 -2.71 1.04 18.41
C ILE A 56 -2.36 0.17 19.60
N ALA A 57 -1.61 -0.91 19.41
CA ALA A 57 -1.18 -1.79 20.50
C ALA A 57 -0.28 -1.07 21.52
N ARG A 58 0.50 -0.08 21.07
CA ARG A 58 1.35 0.79 21.92
C ARG A 58 0.53 1.84 22.68
N LYS A 59 -0.78 1.96 22.43
CA LYS A 59 -1.68 2.98 23.03
C LYS A 59 -1.24 4.42 22.75
N ILE A 60 -0.54 4.65 21.63
CA ILE A 60 -0.14 5.99 21.15
C ILE A 60 -1.29 6.62 20.38
N ALA A 61 -2.05 5.83 19.62
CA ALA A 61 -3.24 6.24 18.90
C ALA A 61 -4.38 5.24 19.15
N SER A 62 -5.62 5.73 19.14
CA SER A 62 -6.81 4.87 19.16
C SER A 62 -7.07 4.26 17.78
N VAL A 63 -7.89 3.23 17.73
CA VAL A 63 -8.40 2.67 16.46
C VAL A 63 -9.11 3.75 15.66
N ASP A 64 -10.01 4.49 16.29
CA ASP A 64 -10.80 5.56 15.65
C ASP A 64 -9.90 6.64 15.01
N LEU A 65 -8.81 7.02 15.70
CA LEU A 65 -7.85 8.00 15.15
C LEU A 65 -7.11 7.46 13.93
N VAL A 66 -6.72 6.19 13.95
CA VAL A 66 -6.09 5.55 12.79
C VAL A 66 -7.08 5.45 11.61
N GLU A 67 -8.35 5.16 11.87
CA GLU A 67 -9.41 5.16 10.86
C GLU A 67 -9.66 6.57 10.31
N GLU A 68 -9.67 7.60 11.16
CA GLU A 68 -9.77 9.01 10.75
C GLU A 68 -8.61 9.42 9.83
N ILE A 69 -7.37 9.05 10.20
CA ILE A 69 -6.19 9.28 9.37
C ILE A 69 -6.33 8.59 8.00
N ASN A 70 -6.74 7.32 7.98
CA ASN A 70 -6.92 6.56 6.75
C ASN A 70 -8.01 7.18 5.87
N THR A 71 -9.14 7.56 6.45
CA THR A 71 -10.24 8.25 5.76
C THR A 71 -9.74 9.56 5.15
N LYS A 72 -9.00 10.36 5.92
CA LYS A 72 -8.44 11.62 5.43
C LYS A 72 -7.53 11.44 4.22
N ILE A 73 -6.68 10.40 4.21
CA ILE A 73 -5.80 10.10 3.08
C ILE A 73 -6.62 9.81 1.82
N VAL A 74 -7.59 8.90 1.94
CA VAL A 74 -8.46 8.50 0.81
C VAL A 74 -9.30 9.68 0.32
N ASP A 75 -9.84 10.49 1.21
CA ASP A 75 -10.62 11.68 0.86
C ASP A 75 -9.80 12.72 0.10
N ILE A 76 -8.58 13.02 0.55
CA ILE A 76 -7.68 13.93 -0.16
C ILE A 76 -7.41 13.43 -1.58
N ILE A 77 -7.10 12.14 -1.73
CA ILE A 77 -6.85 11.53 -3.04
C ILE A 77 -8.11 11.57 -3.90
N SER A 78 -9.24 11.15 -3.37
CA SER A 78 -10.50 11.07 -4.12
C SER A 78 -11.00 12.45 -4.57
N GLN A 79 -10.96 13.46 -3.70
CA GLN A 79 -11.39 14.82 -4.02
C GLN A 79 -10.54 15.48 -5.11
N SER A 80 -9.23 15.16 -5.13
CA SER A 80 -8.29 15.79 -6.05
C SER A 80 -8.14 15.05 -7.39
N SER A 81 -8.41 13.74 -7.42
CA SER A 81 -8.12 12.89 -8.58
C SER A 81 -9.28 11.99 -9.03
N GLY A 82 -10.37 11.91 -8.26
CA GLY A 82 -11.49 11.00 -8.54
C GLY A 82 -11.18 9.52 -8.27
N VAL A 83 -9.98 9.20 -7.82
CA VAL A 83 -9.54 7.82 -7.54
C VAL A 83 -10.21 7.29 -6.28
N LYS A 84 -10.64 6.01 -6.31
CA LYS A 84 -11.28 5.33 -5.18
C LYS A 84 -10.49 4.11 -4.76
N PHE A 85 -10.43 3.90 -3.45
CA PHE A 85 -9.88 2.69 -2.86
C PHE A 85 -11.02 1.76 -2.44
N ASP A 86 -10.93 0.49 -2.78
CA ASP A 86 -11.97 -0.49 -2.48
C ASP A 86 -11.91 -0.99 -1.04
N PHE A 87 -10.73 -0.96 -0.44
CA PHE A 87 -10.52 -1.38 0.94
C PHE A 87 -9.29 -0.73 1.57
N ILE A 88 -9.33 -0.64 2.89
CA ILE A 88 -8.18 -0.35 3.76
C ILE A 88 -8.13 -1.44 4.82
N LYS A 89 -7.00 -2.10 4.97
CA LYS A 89 -6.77 -3.13 5.98
C LYS A 89 -5.61 -2.74 6.90
N VAL A 90 -5.87 -2.81 8.19
CA VAL A 90 -4.94 -2.39 9.23
C VAL A 90 -4.58 -3.58 10.13
N CYS A 91 -3.30 -3.81 10.36
CA CYS A 91 -2.84 -4.66 11.44
C CYS A 91 -2.50 -3.80 12.65
N PRO A 92 -3.22 -3.94 13.79
CA PRO A 92 -2.98 -3.12 14.98
C PRO A 92 -1.89 -3.67 15.89
N HIS A 93 -1.37 -4.86 15.62
CA HIS A 93 -0.54 -5.65 16.54
C HIS A 93 0.93 -5.22 16.54
N LEU A 94 1.61 -5.54 17.64
CA LEU A 94 3.08 -5.46 17.74
C LEU A 94 3.76 -6.60 16.96
N PRO A 95 5.05 -6.46 16.61
CA PRO A 95 5.80 -7.58 16.03
C PRO A 95 5.80 -8.83 16.94
N GLU A 96 5.85 -8.62 18.26
CA GLU A 96 5.90 -9.65 19.31
C GLU A 96 4.60 -10.44 19.47
N ASP A 97 3.47 -9.90 18.99
CA ASP A 97 2.16 -10.56 19.07
C ASP A 97 2.03 -11.74 18.10
N GLU A 98 2.98 -11.91 17.18
CA GLU A 98 3.05 -13.00 16.20
C GLU A 98 1.76 -13.27 15.44
N CYS A 99 0.87 -12.26 15.33
CA CYS A 99 -0.42 -12.39 14.68
C CYS A 99 -0.28 -12.77 13.18
N ASP A 100 -1.36 -13.29 12.59
CA ASP A 100 -1.35 -13.69 11.17
C ASP A 100 -1.58 -12.52 10.21
N CYS A 101 -2.06 -11.36 10.72
CA CYS A 101 -2.38 -10.21 9.89
C CYS A 101 -1.19 -9.25 9.66
N ARG A 102 -0.13 -9.29 10.48
CA ARG A 102 0.98 -8.35 10.32
C ARG A 102 1.86 -8.72 9.13
N LYS A 103 2.06 -7.77 8.19
CA LYS A 103 3.04 -7.91 7.11
C LYS A 103 4.41 -8.29 7.70
N PRO A 104 5.12 -9.32 7.16
CA PRO A 104 4.93 -9.95 5.85
C PRO A 104 3.91 -11.09 5.80
N LYS A 105 3.22 -11.45 6.88
CA LYS A 105 2.19 -12.48 6.85
C LYS A 105 0.97 -11.99 6.07
N PRO A 106 0.34 -12.86 5.23
CA PRO A 106 -0.67 -12.46 4.25
C PRO A 106 -2.09 -12.28 4.80
N GLY A 107 -2.31 -12.47 6.10
CA GLY A 107 -3.64 -12.55 6.72
C GLY A 107 -4.56 -11.36 6.49
N LEU A 108 -4.01 -10.14 6.28
CA LEU A 108 -4.82 -8.95 5.97
C LEU A 108 -5.67 -9.08 4.71
N LEU A 109 -5.30 -9.97 3.77
CA LEU A 109 -5.98 -10.11 2.49
C LEU A 109 -6.70 -11.43 2.28
N TYR A 110 -6.74 -12.33 3.25
CA TYR A 110 -7.40 -13.63 3.09
C TYR A 110 -8.89 -13.52 2.78
N ASP A 111 -9.58 -12.58 3.40
CA ASP A 111 -10.99 -12.27 3.14
C ASP A 111 -11.20 -11.31 1.97
N VAL A 112 -10.20 -10.50 1.66
CA VAL A 112 -10.25 -9.45 0.63
C VAL A 112 -10.11 -10.04 -0.77
N ILE A 113 -9.15 -10.96 -0.96
CA ILE A 113 -8.87 -11.55 -2.28
C ILE A 113 -10.12 -12.18 -2.91
N PRO A 114 -10.87 -13.07 -2.22
CA PRO A 114 -12.10 -13.65 -2.79
C PRO A 114 -13.22 -12.61 -2.92
N LYS A 115 -13.37 -11.69 -1.94
CA LYS A 115 -14.43 -10.68 -1.95
C LYS A 115 -14.36 -9.73 -3.14
N PHE A 116 -13.15 -9.30 -3.51
CA PHE A 116 -12.91 -8.36 -4.59
C PHE A 116 -12.41 -9.04 -5.88
N GLU A 117 -12.38 -10.38 -5.90
CA GLU A 117 -11.93 -11.18 -7.04
C GLU A 117 -10.55 -10.74 -7.55
N ILE A 118 -9.57 -10.58 -6.65
CA ILE A 118 -8.24 -10.07 -6.98
C ILE A 118 -7.48 -11.06 -7.87
N ALA A 119 -6.96 -10.58 -9.00
CA ALA A 119 -6.04 -11.30 -9.87
C ALA A 119 -4.61 -11.19 -9.32
N CYS A 120 -4.19 -12.11 -8.43
CA CYS A 120 -2.92 -11.97 -7.72
C CYS A 120 -1.72 -11.80 -8.66
N GLU A 121 -1.59 -12.62 -9.70
CA GLU A 121 -0.50 -12.60 -10.69
C GLU A 121 -0.45 -11.33 -11.58
N LYS A 122 -1.60 -10.61 -11.67
CA LYS A 122 -1.70 -9.32 -12.39
C LYS A 122 -1.69 -8.12 -11.44
N SER A 123 -1.60 -8.36 -10.13
CA SER A 123 -1.65 -7.33 -9.10
C SER A 123 -0.26 -7.00 -8.57
N TYR A 124 -0.15 -5.82 -7.97
CA TYR A 124 1.09 -5.28 -7.46
C TYR A 124 0.96 -4.95 -5.97
N MET A 125 1.98 -5.31 -5.18
CA MET A 125 2.21 -4.74 -3.86
C MET A 125 3.29 -3.66 -3.97
N VAL A 126 2.97 -2.46 -3.51
CA VAL A 126 3.89 -1.32 -3.49
C VAL A 126 4.12 -0.90 -2.04
N GLY A 127 5.36 -0.83 -1.64
CA GLY A 127 5.74 -0.44 -0.27
C GLY A 127 7.16 0.11 -0.19
N ASP A 128 7.56 0.56 0.98
CA ASP A 128 8.89 1.12 1.25
C ASP A 128 9.78 0.19 2.09
N SER A 129 9.26 -0.98 2.49
CA SER A 129 9.93 -1.91 3.38
C SER A 129 10.04 -3.33 2.82
N GLU A 130 10.98 -4.12 3.36
CA GLU A 130 11.09 -5.54 3.05
C GLU A 130 9.83 -6.32 3.42
N SER A 131 9.15 -5.93 4.49
CA SER A 131 7.90 -6.59 4.91
C SER A 131 6.77 -6.46 3.87
N ASP A 132 6.76 -5.37 3.09
CA ASP A 132 5.81 -5.17 2.00
C ASP A 132 6.12 -6.07 0.82
N VAL A 133 7.40 -6.14 0.45
CA VAL A 133 7.87 -7.00 -0.63
C VAL A 133 7.55 -8.46 -0.34
N LEU A 134 7.90 -8.94 0.86
CA LEU A 134 7.63 -10.31 1.27
C LEU A 134 6.11 -10.59 1.38
N PHE A 135 5.32 -9.62 1.85
CA PHE A 135 3.86 -9.71 1.85
C PHE A 135 3.30 -9.93 0.45
N GLY A 136 3.74 -9.13 -0.53
CA GLY A 136 3.34 -9.28 -1.91
C GLY A 136 3.73 -10.65 -2.50
N LYS A 137 4.97 -11.07 -2.26
CA LYS A 137 5.48 -12.39 -2.70
C LYS A 137 4.68 -13.55 -2.12
N ASN A 138 4.34 -13.50 -0.83
CA ASN A 138 3.54 -14.53 -0.15
C ASN A 138 2.12 -14.67 -0.72
N LEU A 139 1.62 -13.63 -1.43
CA LEU A 139 0.31 -13.60 -2.08
C LEU A 139 0.37 -13.81 -3.61
N GLY A 140 1.58 -13.98 -4.17
CA GLY A 140 1.76 -14.11 -5.61
C GLY A 140 1.60 -12.81 -6.40
N PHE A 141 1.77 -11.65 -5.75
CA PHE A 141 1.76 -10.34 -6.39
C PHE A 141 3.13 -10.01 -6.98
N LYS A 142 3.14 -9.18 -8.01
CA LYS A 142 4.34 -8.44 -8.42
C LYS A 142 4.66 -7.40 -7.35
N THR A 143 5.94 -7.11 -7.12
CA THR A 143 6.36 -6.26 -6.01
C THR A 143 7.18 -5.07 -6.48
N ILE A 144 6.85 -3.89 -5.96
CA ILE A 144 7.56 -2.65 -6.23
C ILE A 144 8.00 -2.05 -4.90
N LEU A 145 9.31 -1.92 -4.71
CA LEU A 145 9.90 -1.26 -3.55
C LEU A 145 10.21 0.20 -3.89
N ILE A 146 9.67 1.13 -3.13
CA ILE A 146 10.05 2.55 -3.18
C ILE A 146 11.24 2.73 -2.24
N ASN A 147 12.40 3.08 -2.78
CA ASN A 147 13.62 3.30 -2.02
C ASN A 147 14.27 4.63 -2.45
N GLU A 148 14.00 5.68 -1.71
CA GLU A 148 14.54 7.02 -1.94
C GLU A 148 16.04 7.12 -1.59
N ASN A 149 16.58 6.14 -0.86
CA ASN A 149 17.99 6.11 -0.49
C ASN A 149 18.75 5.03 -1.30
N PRO A 150 19.44 5.40 -2.39
CA PRO A 150 20.13 4.44 -3.25
C PRO A 150 21.31 3.71 -2.57
N THR A 151 21.77 4.20 -1.42
CA THR A 151 22.83 3.55 -0.63
C THR A 151 22.28 2.46 0.31
N TYR A 152 20.98 2.43 0.53
CA TYR A 152 20.34 1.42 1.35
C TYR A 152 20.17 0.13 0.55
N LYS A 153 21.05 -0.84 0.82
CA LYS A 153 20.93 -2.21 0.28
C LYS A 153 19.75 -2.92 0.96
N CYS A 154 18.55 -2.58 0.59
CA CYS A 154 17.35 -3.27 1.03
C CYS A 154 16.90 -4.28 -0.02
N CYS A 155 16.47 -5.43 0.45
CA CYS A 155 15.62 -6.41 -0.22
C CYS A 155 15.91 -6.67 -1.71
N THR A 156 16.77 -7.63 -1.98
CA THR A 156 17.11 -8.10 -3.33
C THR A 156 15.98 -8.88 -4.02
N VAL A 157 14.86 -9.15 -3.34
CA VAL A 157 13.77 -10.00 -3.85
C VAL A 157 12.60 -9.23 -4.45
N ALA A 158 12.61 -7.88 -4.42
CA ALA A 158 11.59 -7.07 -5.11
C ALA A 158 11.71 -7.23 -6.64
N ASP A 159 10.58 -7.32 -7.34
CA ASP A 159 10.60 -7.40 -8.82
C ASP A 159 11.07 -6.09 -9.44
N ARG A 160 10.76 -4.96 -8.78
CA ARG A 160 11.22 -3.63 -9.17
C ARG A 160 11.58 -2.80 -7.95
N VAL A 161 12.63 -2.00 -8.09
CA VAL A 161 12.99 -0.94 -7.13
C VAL A 161 12.90 0.40 -7.84
N ILE A 162 12.20 1.35 -7.24
CA ILE A 162 12.01 2.70 -7.79
C ILE A 162 12.38 3.75 -6.76
N ILE A 163 12.68 4.96 -7.21
CA ILE A 163 13.02 6.09 -6.33
C ILE A 163 11.79 6.97 -6.08
N ASN A 164 11.05 7.29 -7.15
CA ASN A 164 9.88 8.17 -7.07
C ASN A 164 8.60 7.38 -7.30
N PHE A 165 7.50 7.77 -6.67
CA PHE A 165 6.20 7.14 -6.85
C PHE A 165 5.76 7.10 -8.32
N SER A 166 6.03 8.16 -9.09
CA SER A 166 5.71 8.24 -10.51
C SER A 166 6.45 7.21 -11.39
N ASP A 167 7.56 6.65 -10.90
CA ASP A 167 8.30 5.62 -11.62
C ASP A 167 7.53 4.29 -11.71
N ILE A 168 6.43 4.13 -10.96
CA ILE A 168 5.50 3.01 -11.09
C ILE A 168 5.04 2.84 -12.54
N LEU A 169 4.80 3.95 -13.24
CA LEU A 169 4.28 3.96 -14.62
C LEU A 169 5.28 3.45 -15.66
N LYS A 170 6.58 3.42 -15.35
CA LYS A 170 7.63 2.97 -16.30
C LYS A 170 7.53 1.46 -16.51
N GLY A 171 7.41 1.04 -17.77
CA GLY A 171 7.35 -0.38 -18.15
C GLY A 171 6.13 -1.14 -17.62
N LEU A 172 5.06 -0.42 -17.29
CA LEU A 172 3.78 -1.01 -16.89
C LEU A 172 2.89 -1.17 -18.12
N GLU A 173 2.49 -2.40 -18.40
CA GLU A 173 1.47 -2.71 -19.40
C GLU A 173 0.06 -2.39 -18.86
N SER A 174 -0.90 -2.19 -19.77
CA SER A 174 -2.30 -2.02 -19.37
C SER A 174 -2.85 -3.30 -18.75
N ALA A 175 -3.77 -3.17 -17.79
CA ALA A 175 -4.43 -4.31 -17.14
C ALA A 175 -5.21 -5.20 -18.13
N ASN A 176 -5.54 -4.64 -19.29
CA ASN A 176 -6.34 -5.29 -20.34
C ASN A 176 -5.48 -5.95 -21.45
N ASP A 177 -4.16 -5.80 -21.42
CA ASP A 177 -3.24 -6.34 -22.42
C ASP A 177 -2.84 -7.80 -22.10
N SER A 178 -3.84 -8.72 -22.05
CA SER A 178 -3.57 -10.18 -22.02
C SER A 178 -4.84 -11.00 -22.17
#